data_7d9b36c605c297e23c2a875260d72cd8
#
_entry.id   7d9b36c605c297e23c2a875260d72cd8
#
_cell.length_a   1.000
_cell.length_b   1.000
_cell.length_c   1.000
_cell.angle_alpha   90.00
_cell.angle_beta   90.00
_cell.angle_gamma   90.00
#
_symmetry.space_group_name_H-M   'P 1'
#
loop_
_entity.id
_entity.type
_entity.pdbx_description
1 polymer ?
#
loop_
_entity_poly.entity_id
_entity_poly.type
_entity_poly.pdbx_seq_one_letter_code
_entity_poly.pdbx_strand_id
1 'polypeptide(L)'
;MPEHALICPQCKAPLTAHRFAKSAICSFCGTTVFLEDTNISSAQFHEALRFWNAPESYALTSWITLGNRNWVLEKKIAQGESTDVYTGRLARWPTELAVIKILRKVENEHYLDNEWETLHQLLRSHATGADVFSRMIPQPVVYGKATGGAFSGSKTLILRRESGFHYTFDEVCRHYPEGIPARASIWVWRRILEILTFLHDSGYVHGAVVPAHLLVQQNEHGVRLIGYGRSGRINNPLDSERELLCPYCPTPAKDWKVLSPQLDIVMSAKCIIKMLGGDPETNTPPTTVPTRLADLIKKYAQLDAKYPSTLNAWSIHQELGRIADSVYGSPAFIPIEMPHKP
;
A
#
# COMPACT_ATOMS: atom_id res chain seq x y z
N MET A 1 -11.07 -0.69 35.21
CA MET A 1 -11.62 -0.14 33.96
C MET A 1 -12.38 -1.25 33.30
N PRO A 2 -13.60 -1.04 32.76
CA PRO A 2 -14.32 -2.11 32.10
C PRO A 2 -13.49 -2.57 30.88
N GLU A 3 -13.24 -3.85 30.78
CA GLU A 3 -12.68 -4.49 29.60
C GLU A 3 -13.70 -4.32 28.48
N HIS A 4 -13.47 -3.39 27.58
CA HIS A 4 -14.27 -3.33 26.36
C HIS A 4 -13.95 -4.60 25.57
N ALA A 5 -14.96 -5.43 25.37
CA ALA A 5 -14.86 -6.60 24.51
C ALA A 5 -14.44 -6.12 23.11
N LEU A 6 -13.26 -6.53 22.67
CA LEU A 6 -12.77 -6.24 21.33
C LEU A 6 -13.62 -7.04 20.33
N ILE A 7 -14.10 -6.36 19.31
CA ILE A 7 -14.96 -6.95 18.27
C ILE A 7 -14.29 -6.78 16.92
N CYS A 8 -14.26 -7.84 16.13
CA CYS A 8 -13.75 -7.77 14.76
C CYS A 8 -14.63 -6.83 13.91
N PRO A 9 -14.06 -5.79 13.30
CA PRO A 9 -14.84 -4.85 12.48
C PRO A 9 -15.45 -5.52 11.24
N GLN A 10 -14.83 -6.58 10.73
CA GLN A 10 -15.27 -7.28 9.53
C GLN A 10 -16.44 -8.24 9.78
N CYS A 11 -16.32 -9.14 10.76
CA CYS A 11 -17.33 -10.19 10.98
C CYS A 11 -18.10 -10.07 12.31
N LYS A 12 -17.81 -9.03 13.10
CA LYS A 12 -18.41 -8.75 14.41
C LYS A 12 -18.17 -9.83 15.48
N ALA A 13 -17.32 -10.81 15.22
CA ALA A 13 -16.95 -11.82 16.20
C ALA A 13 -16.07 -11.22 17.32
N PRO A 14 -16.12 -11.79 18.54
CA PRO A 14 -15.24 -11.35 19.62
C PRO A 14 -13.77 -11.66 19.25
N LEU A 15 -12.89 -10.71 19.59
CA LEU A 15 -11.46 -10.84 19.38
C LEU A 15 -10.77 -11.14 20.71
N THR A 16 -9.88 -12.12 20.67
CA THR A 16 -8.98 -12.39 21.77
C THR A 16 -7.63 -11.75 21.46
N ALA A 17 -7.20 -10.79 22.27
CA ALA A 17 -5.91 -10.15 22.13
C ALA A 17 -5.13 -10.22 23.43
N HIS A 18 -3.81 -10.39 23.32
CA HIS A 18 -2.93 -10.28 24.49
C HIS A 18 -2.88 -8.84 24.95
N ARG A 19 -2.72 -8.59 26.27
CA ARG A 19 -2.77 -7.25 26.90
C ARG A 19 -1.85 -6.21 26.23
N PHE A 20 -0.77 -6.63 25.60
CA PHE A 20 0.20 -5.76 24.91
C PHE A 20 0.23 -5.98 23.40
N ALA A 21 -0.75 -6.69 22.85
CA ALA A 21 -0.80 -6.91 21.42
C ALA A 21 -1.20 -5.62 20.70
N LYS A 22 -0.46 -5.24 19.68
CA LYS A 22 -0.78 -4.10 18.80
C LYS A 22 -1.77 -4.49 17.70
N SER A 23 -1.91 -5.77 17.44
CA SER A 23 -2.86 -6.33 16.49
C SER A 23 -3.35 -7.68 16.96
N ALA A 24 -4.53 -8.09 16.48
CA ALA A 24 -5.09 -9.42 16.68
C ALA A 24 -5.56 -9.98 15.34
N ILE A 25 -5.39 -11.29 15.16
CA ILE A 25 -5.99 -11.99 14.01
C ILE A 25 -7.31 -12.56 14.47
N CYS A 26 -8.40 -12.22 13.77
CA CYS A 26 -9.71 -12.76 14.08
C CYS A 26 -9.74 -14.26 13.78
N SER A 27 -10.03 -15.08 14.78
CA SER A 27 -10.10 -16.54 14.66
C SER A 27 -11.24 -17.02 13.76
N PHE A 28 -12.26 -16.18 13.50
CA PHE A 28 -13.42 -16.53 12.69
C PHE A 28 -13.26 -16.18 11.21
N CYS A 29 -12.73 -15.00 10.90
CA CYS A 29 -12.63 -14.56 9.50
C CYS A 29 -11.19 -14.32 9.03
N GLY A 30 -10.19 -14.46 9.91
CA GLY A 30 -8.78 -14.28 9.59
C GLY A 30 -8.32 -12.84 9.40
N THR A 31 -9.21 -11.84 9.60
CA THR A 31 -8.84 -10.42 9.50
C THR A 31 -7.86 -10.06 10.59
N THR A 32 -6.82 -9.32 10.24
CA THR A 32 -5.96 -8.67 11.23
C THR A 32 -6.55 -7.33 11.61
N VAL A 33 -6.77 -7.15 12.90
CA VAL A 33 -7.30 -5.93 13.51
C VAL A 33 -6.22 -5.27 14.32
N PHE A 34 -5.94 -4.00 14.02
CA PHE A 34 -5.01 -3.21 14.82
C PHE A 34 -5.75 -2.65 16.04
N LEU A 35 -5.19 -2.82 17.22
CA LEU A 35 -5.89 -2.61 18.49
C LEU A 35 -5.67 -1.24 19.12
N GLU A 36 -4.68 -0.47 18.67
CA GLU A 36 -4.31 0.79 19.29
C GLU A 36 -4.17 1.93 18.28
N ASP A 37 -4.88 3.04 18.57
CA ASP A 37 -4.80 4.30 17.83
C ASP A 37 -3.84 5.33 18.43
N THR A 38 -3.48 5.16 19.70
CA THR A 38 -2.90 6.22 20.50
C THR A 38 -1.44 6.03 20.90
N ASN A 39 -0.90 4.83 20.73
CA ASN A 39 0.49 4.57 21.07
C ASN A 39 1.40 4.84 19.89
N ILE A 40 2.28 5.82 20.06
CA ILE A 40 3.43 6.02 19.19
C ILE A 40 4.23 4.72 19.19
N SER A 41 4.42 4.10 18.02
CA SER A 41 5.26 2.91 17.91
C SER A 41 6.69 3.26 18.32
N SER A 42 7.47 2.27 18.79
CA SER A 42 8.89 2.48 19.08
C SER A 42 9.63 3.09 17.89
N ALA A 43 9.29 2.68 16.66
CA ALA A 43 9.85 3.24 15.44
C ALA A 43 9.50 4.73 15.26
N GLN A 44 8.23 5.11 15.48
CA GLN A 44 7.80 6.51 15.44
C GLN A 44 8.50 7.36 16.50
N PHE A 45 8.69 6.82 17.69
CA PHE A 45 9.41 7.50 18.78
C PHE A 45 10.88 7.72 18.41
N HIS A 46 11.57 6.69 17.92
CA HIS A 46 12.96 6.80 17.49
C HIS A 46 13.13 7.72 16.28
N GLU A 47 12.19 7.71 15.34
CA GLU A 47 12.18 8.62 14.20
C GLU A 47 11.99 10.07 14.67
N ALA A 48 11.04 10.33 15.58
CA ALA A 48 10.85 11.64 16.20
C ALA A 48 12.10 12.11 16.97
N LEU A 49 12.75 11.22 17.72
CA LEU A 49 14.00 11.52 18.43
C LEU A 49 15.15 11.87 17.46
N ARG A 50 15.27 11.22 16.33
CA ARG A 50 16.28 11.57 15.30
C ARG A 50 16.05 12.98 14.79
N PHE A 51 14.81 13.36 14.51
CA PHE A 51 14.47 14.72 14.12
C PHE A 51 14.76 15.74 15.22
N TRP A 52 14.46 15.39 16.45
CA TRP A 52 14.73 16.25 17.60
C TRP A 52 16.22 16.53 17.79
N ASN A 53 17.05 15.50 17.62
CA ASN A 53 18.49 15.57 17.80
C ASN A 53 19.26 15.93 16.52
N ALA A 54 18.57 16.15 15.40
CA ALA A 54 19.22 16.53 14.16
C ALA A 54 19.80 17.95 14.30
N PRO A 55 21.07 18.17 13.95
CA PRO A 55 21.69 19.49 14.08
C PRO A 55 20.96 20.53 13.19
N GLU A 56 21.01 21.78 13.61
CA GLU A 56 20.36 22.94 12.97
C GLU A 56 20.87 23.28 11.54
N SER A 57 21.45 22.33 10.83
CA SER A 57 21.90 22.49 9.44
C SER A 57 20.77 22.75 8.44
N TYR A 58 19.59 23.09 8.93
CA TYR A 58 18.37 23.35 8.15
C TYR A 58 18.38 24.65 7.34
N ALA A 59 19.35 25.53 7.56
CA ALA A 59 19.45 26.80 6.84
C ALA A 59 19.65 26.68 5.30
N LEU A 60 19.96 25.45 4.82
CA LEU A 60 20.18 25.16 3.40
C LEU A 60 19.15 24.21 2.79
N THR A 61 18.09 23.83 3.51
CA THR A 61 17.08 22.92 2.99
C THR A 61 16.06 23.65 2.13
N SER A 62 15.70 23.03 1.01
CA SER A 62 14.60 23.53 0.17
C SER A 62 13.27 23.46 0.93
N TRP A 63 12.45 24.46 0.75
CA TRP A 63 11.13 24.51 1.36
C TRP A 63 10.06 24.95 0.36
N ILE A 64 8.81 24.66 0.67
CA ILE A 64 7.64 25.13 -0.08
C ILE A 64 6.58 25.65 0.89
N THR A 65 5.78 26.61 0.43
CA THR A 65 4.57 27.06 1.14
C THR A 65 3.35 26.47 0.46
N LEU A 66 2.53 25.71 1.21
CA LEU A 66 1.28 25.12 0.74
C LEU A 66 0.26 25.07 1.88
N GLY A 67 -0.98 25.52 1.63
CA GLY A 67 -2.03 25.58 2.64
C GLY A 67 -1.67 26.49 3.82
N ASN A 68 -1.04 27.65 3.55
CA ASN A 68 -0.55 28.60 4.56
C ASN A 68 0.44 27.99 5.58
N ARG A 69 1.11 26.91 5.21
CA ARG A 69 2.13 26.23 6.02
C ARG A 69 3.41 26.06 5.23
N ASN A 70 4.53 26.14 5.90
CA ASN A 70 5.84 25.89 5.31
C ASN A 70 6.23 24.42 5.54
N TRP A 71 6.65 23.78 4.47
CA TRP A 71 7.08 22.37 4.45
C TRP A 71 8.52 22.31 3.99
N VAL A 72 9.36 21.64 4.77
CA VAL A 72 10.78 21.40 4.45
C VAL A 72 10.87 20.16 3.56
N LEU A 73 11.56 20.27 2.44
CA LEU A 73 11.93 19.16 1.57
C LEU A 73 13.25 18.60 2.05
N GLU A 74 13.30 17.30 2.38
CA GLU A 74 14.50 16.67 2.93
C GLU A 74 15.25 15.87 1.87
N LYS A 75 14.67 14.78 1.38
CA LYS A 75 15.30 13.88 0.43
C LYS A 75 14.33 13.53 -0.70
N LYS A 76 14.80 13.62 -1.95
CA LYS A 76 14.08 13.03 -3.08
C LYS A 76 14.20 11.52 -3.00
N ILE A 77 13.07 10.82 -2.84
CA ILE A 77 13.01 9.37 -2.65
C ILE A 77 12.57 8.62 -3.90
N ALA A 78 11.84 9.29 -4.79
CA ALA A 78 11.40 8.69 -6.04
C ALA A 78 11.18 9.75 -7.13
N GLN A 79 11.20 9.29 -8.36
CA GLN A 79 10.75 10.03 -9.52
C GLN A 79 9.75 9.16 -10.25
N GLY A 80 8.46 9.53 -10.10
CA GLY A 80 7.38 8.89 -10.82
C GLY A 80 7.21 9.44 -12.23
N GLU A 81 6.23 8.91 -12.92
CA GLU A 81 5.85 9.39 -14.26
C GLU A 81 5.42 10.86 -14.25
N SER A 82 4.58 11.22 -13.32
CA SER A 82 3.98 12.56 -13.21
C SER A 82 4.65 13.46 -12.17
N THR A 83 5.27 12.89 -11.13
CA THR A 83 5.72 13.64 -9.96
C THR A 83 7.12 13.26 -9.51
N ASP A 84 7.82 14.24 -8.94
CA ASP A 84 8.94 14.00 -8.04
C ASP A 84 8.43 13.82 -6.62
N VAL A 85 8.95 12.83 -5.90
CA VAL A 85 8.52 12.47 -4.56
C VAL A 85 9.65 12.69 -3.56
N TYR A 86 9.35 13.47 -2.52
CA TYR A 86 10.28 13.82 -1.46
C TYR A 86 9.77 13.34 -0.11
N THR A 87 10.67 12.98 0.78
CA THR A 87 10.40 13.07 2.21
C THR A 87 10.49 14.50 2.65
N GLY A 88 9.73 14.86 3.66
CA GLY A 88 9.75 16.20 4.22
C GLY A 88 9.01 16.26 5.54
N ARG A 89 8.87 17.47 6.06
CA ARG A 89 8.19 17.72 7.33
C ARG A 89 7.62 19.13 7.38
N LEU A 90 6.64 19.31 8.28
CA LEU A 90 6.12 20.64 8.59
C LEU A 90 7.22 21.47 9.29
N ALA A 91 7.44 22.71 8.82
CA ALA A 91 8.46 23.62 9.35
C ALA A 91 8.02 24.31 10.64
N ARG A 92 7.47 23.57 11.59
CA ARG A 92 7.08 24.08 12.91
C ARG A 92 7.07 22.96 13.96
N TRP A 93 7.03 23.32 15.22
CA TRP A 93 6.83 22.38 16.33
C TRP A 93 5.34 22.36 16.78
N PRO A 94 4.76 21.18 17.10
CA PRO A 94 5.29 19.86 16.77
C PRO A 94 5.36 19.65 15.26
N THR A 95 6.39 18.92 14.80
CA THR A 95 6.55 18.63 13.38
C THR A 95 5.66 17.47 12.96
N GLU A 96 5.21 17.52 11.70
CA GLU A 96 4.50 16.41 11.05
C GLU A 96 5.37 15.90 9.89
N LEU A 97 5.65 14.59 9.90
CA LEU A 97 6.39 13.95 8.80
C LEU A 97 5.50 13.85 7.57
N ALA A 98 6.08 14.10 6.41
CA ALA A 98 5.35 14.18 5.16
C ALA A 98 6.04 13.42 4.02
N VAL A 99 5.22 12.98 3.08
CA VAL A 99 5.60 12.66 1.70
C VAL A 99 5.06 13.78 0.83
N ILE A 100 5.95 14.42 0.06
CA ILE A 100 5.63 15.58 -0.75
C ILE A 100 5.80 15.20 -2.22
N LYS A 101 4.69 15.20 -2.97
CA LYS A 101 4.64 14.89 -4.40
C LYS A 101 4.51 16.19 -5.18
N ILE A 102 5.49 16.53 -6.00
CA ILE A 102 5.54 17.75 -6.79
C ILE A 102 5.37 17.41 -8.25
N LEU A 103 4.39 18.02 -8.91
CA LEU A 103 4.11 17.80 -10.33
C LEU A 103 5.31 18.22 -11.20
N ARG A 104 5.72 17.32 -12.10
CA ARG A 104 6.80 17.56 -13.06
C ARG A 104 6.29 17.96 -14.44
N LYS A 105 5.19 17.34 -14.88
CA LYS A 105 4.63 17.49 -16.21
C LYS A 105 3.20 17.96 -16.09
N VAL A 106 2.89 19.11 -16.64
CA VAL A 106 1.56 19.73 -16.54
C VAL A 106 0.49 18.88 -17.20
N GLU A 107 0.83 18.19 -18.29
CA GLU A 107 -0.07 17.25 -18.99
C GLU A 107 -0.57 16.12 -18.09
N ASN A 108 0.19 15.76 -17.05
CA ASN A 108 -0.10 14.70 -16.10
C ASN A 108 -0.75 15.22 -14.79
N GLU A 109 -1.20 16.48 -14.77
CA GLU A 109 -1.81 17.09 -13.59
C GLU A 109 -3.03 16.30 -13.09
N HIS A 110 -3.81 15.76 -14.02
CA HIS A 110 -5.02 14.99 -13.72
C HIS A 110 -4.76 13.75 -12.84
N TYR A 111 -3.56 13.13 -12.90
CA TYR A 111 -3.22 12.01 -12.00
C TYR A 111 -3.08 12.46 -10.54
N LEU A 112 -2.57 13.66 -10.32
CA LEU A 112 -2.41 14.19 -8.98
C LEU A 112 -3.77 14.67 -8.41
N ASP A 113 -4.62 15.26 -9.26
CA ASP A 113 -6.01 15.60 -8.94
C ASP A 113 -6.79 14.35 -8.52
N ASN A 114 -6.68 13.30 -9.35
CA ASN A 114 -7.38 12.04 -9.11
C ASN A 114 -6.91 11.34 -7.82
N GLU A 115 -5.60 11.36 -7.54
CA GLU A 115 -5.07 10.78 -6.30
C GLU A 115 -5.64 11.50 -5.07
N TRP A 116 -5.66 12.83 -5.08
CA TRP A 116 -6.26 13.63 -4.01
C TRP A 116 -7.73 13.30 -3.80
N GLU A 117 -8.53 13.30 -4.87
CA GLU A 117 -9.96 13.05 -4.81
C GLU A 117 -10.27 11.63 -4.33
N THR A 118 -9.63 10.63 -4.93
CA THR A 118 -9.84 9.22 -4.60
C THR A 118 -9.52 8.94 -3.14
N LEU A 119 -8.39 9.43 -2.62
CA LEU A 119 -8.03 9.23 -1.22
C LEU A 119 -9.06 9.87 -0.27
N HIS A 120 -9.58 11.07 -0.58
CA HIS A 120 -10.61 11.70 0.23
C HIS A 120 -11.93 10.92 0.22
N GLN A 121 -12.32 10.37 -0.92
CA GLN A 121 -13.53 9.55 -1.02
C GLN A 121 -13.38 8.24 -0.24
N LEU A 122 -12.24 7.58 -0.35
CA LEU A 122 -11.95 6.35 0.40
C LEU A 122 -11.94 6.57 1.91
N LEU A 123 -11.36 7.68 2.39
CA LEU A 123 -11.34 8.01 3.82
C LEU A 123 -12.72 8.36 4.40
N ARG A 124 -13.68 8.71 3.54
CA ARG A 124 -15.08 8.94 3.92
C ARG A 124 -15.97 7.71 3.69
N SER A 125 -15.38 6.62 3.22
CA SER A 125 -16.13 5.39 2.95
C SER A 125 -16.69 4.79 4.24
N HIS A 126 -17.90 4.24 4.13
CA HIS A 126 -18.55 3.46 5.17
C HIS A 126 -18.54 1.95 4.87
N ALA A 127 -17.66 1.52 3.96
CA ALA A 127 -17.45 0.10 3.66
C ALA A 127 -17.07 -0.69 4.91
N THR A 128 -17.38 -1.97 4.93
CA THR A 128 -17.06 -2.83 6.07
C THR A 128 -15.57 -2.82 6.38
N GLY A 129 -15.19 -2.53 7.62
CA GLY A 129 -13.80 -2.44 8.06
C GLY A 129 -13.09 -1.14 7.68
N ALA A 130 -13.80 -0.11 7.21
CA ALA A 130 -13.20 1.17 6.80
C ALA A 130 -12.39 1.83 7.93
N ASP A 131 -12.81 1.71 9.18
CA ASP A 131 -12.11 2.20 10.38
C ASP A 131 -10.72 1.58 10.58
N VAL A 132 -10.48 0.39 10.04
CA VAL A 132 -9.20 -0.32 10.10
C VAL A 132 -8.41 -0.15 8.80
N PHE A 133 -9.02 -0.50 7.68
CA PHE A 133 -8.31 -0.60 6.40
C PHE A 133 -7.99 0.76 5.78
N SER A 134 -8.74 1.82 6.11
CA SER A 134 -8.39 3.20 5.70
C SER A 134 -7.01 3.65 6.18
N ARG A 135 -6.44 3.00 7.20
CA ARG A 135 -5.07 3.26 7.68
C ARG A 135 -4.00 2.62 6.79
N MET A 136 -4.38 1.69 5.93
CA MET A 136 -3.47 1.02 4.99
C MET A 136 -3.31 1.77 3.66
N ILE A 137 -3.97 2.92 3.53
CA ILE A 137 -3.85 3.84 2.38
C ILE A 137 -3.22 5.17 2.81
N PRO A 138 -2.65 5.96 1.88
CA PRO A 138 -2.08 7.26 2.20
C PRO A 138 -3.10 8.22 2.80
N GLN A 139 -2.65 9.05 3.75
CA GLN A 139 -3.47 10.06 4.39
C GLN A 139 -3.16 11.43 3.77
N PRO A 140 -4.06 12.03 2.94
CA PRO A 140 -3.84 13.34 2.35
C PRO A 140 -3.93 14.43 3.42
N VAL A 141 -3.00 15.40 3.35
CA VAL A 141 -2.90 16.51 4.29
C VAL A 141 -3.29 17.81 3.64
N VAL A 142 -2.69 18.13 2.49
CA VAL A 142 -2.98 19.36 1.73
C VAL A 142 -2.61 19.18 0.27
N TYR A 143 -3.36 19.84 -0.60
CA TYR A 143 -3.20 19.81 -2.04
C TYR A 143 -3.43 21.19 -2.66
N GLY A 144 -2.70 21.52 -3.71
CA GLY A 144 -2.83 22.78 -4.44
C GLY A 144 -1.52 23.24 -5.07
N LYS A 145 -1.49 24.50 -5.50
CA LYS A 145 -0.27 25.15 -6.01
C LYS A 145 0.55 25.71 -4.86
N ALA A 146 1.83 25.38 -4.82
CA ALA A 146 2.77 25.98 -3.88
C ALA A 146 2.87 27.50 -4.12
N THR A 147 2.81 28.29 -3.05
CA THR A 147 2.81 29.75 -3.14
C THR A 147 4.17 30.37 -2.81
N GLY A 148 5.15 29.56 -2.41
CA GLY A 148 6.50 30.04 -2.08
C GLY A 148 7.52 28.91 -2.06
N GLY A 149 8.80 29.28 -1.97
CA GLY A 149 9.93 28.35 -1.93
C GLY A 149 10.37 27.85 -3.30
N ALA A 150 11.14 26.75 -3.29
CA ALA A 150 11.85 26.24 -4.46
C ALA A 150 10.94 25.81 -5.63
N PHE A 151 9.68 25.47 -5.36
CA PHE A 151 8.72 24.96 -6.34
C PHE A 151 7.44 25.83 -6.38
N SER A 152 7.60 27.15 -6.17
CA SER A 152 6.48 28.09 -6.27
C SER A 152 5.77 27.99 -7.61
N GLY A 153 4.44 27.90 -7.61
CA GLY A 153 3.59 27.70 -8.79
C GLY A 153 3.34 26.22 -9.16
N SER A 154 4.15 25.29 -8.66
CA SER A 154 3.97 23.85 -8.96
C SER A 154 2.82 23.25 -8.16
N LYS A 155 2.02 22.42 -8.83
CA LYS A 155 0.98 21.64 -8.17
C LYS A 155 1.61 20.58 -7.28
N THR A 156 1.14 20.47 -6.05
CA THR A 156 1.79 19.67 -5.00
C THR A 156 0.73 18.98 -4.15
N LEU A 157 0.96 17.70 -3.87
CA LEU A 157 0.18 16.91 -2.93
C LEU A 157 1.08 16.53 -1.75
N ILE A 158 0.62 16.82 -0.54
CA ILE A 158 1.28 16.43 0.70
C ILE A 158 0.45 15.35 1.37
N LEU A 159 1.11 14.24 1.66
CA LEU A 159 0.58 13.08 2.36
C LEU A 159 1.29 12.95 3.70
N ARG A 160 0.61 12.42 4.71
CA ARG A 160 1.25 12.04 5.96
C ARG A 160 2.22 10.89 5.71
N ARG A 161 3.45 11.02 6.23
CA ARG A 161 4.42 9.94 6.21
C ARG A 161 4.22 9.08 7.46
N GLU A 162 3.88 7.83 7.24
CA GLU A 162 3.79 6.85 8.30
C GLU A 162 5.16 6.21 8.56
N SER A 163 5.45 5.97 9.82
CA SER A 163 6.69 5.35 10.27
C SER A 163 6.73 3.86 9.91
N GLY A 164 7.94 3.34 9.70
CA GLY A 164 8.17 1.91 9.48
C GLY A 164 8.02 1.42 8.04
N PHE A 165 7.41 2.20 7.14
CA PHE A 165 7.25 1.85 5.72
C PHE A 165 8.40 2.43 4.89
N HIS A 166 9.56 1.80 4.95
CA HIS A 166 10.80 2.33 4.34
C HIS A 166 11.12 1.73 2.99
N TYR A 167 10.49 0.62 2.62
CA TYR A 167 10.83 -0.14 1.42
C TYR A 167 9.62 -0.38 0.54
N THR A 168 9.83 -0.14 -0.77
CA THR A 168 8.91 -0.63 -1.81
C THR A 168 9.14 -2.12 -2.08
N PHE A 169 8.16 -2.79 -2.69
CA PHE A 169 8.37 -4.16 -3.15
C PHE A 169 9.46 -4.27 -4.21
N ASP A 170 9.68 -3.23 -5.03
CA ASP A 170 10.81 -3.18 -5.95
C ASP A 170 12.15 -3.26 -5.23
N GLU A 171 12.27 -2.57 -4.10
CA GLU A 171 13.48 -2.62 -3.29
C GLU A 171 13.65 -3.98 -2.62
N VAL A 172 12.53 -4.58 -2.16
CA VAL A 172 12.53 -5.94 -1.62
C VAL A 172 12.97 -6.94 -2.70
N CYS A 173 12.39 -6.88 -3.91
CA CYS A 173 12.77 -7.76 -5.01
C CYS A 173 14.25 -7.62 -5.43
N ARG A 174 14.80 -6.40 -5.34
CA ARG A 174 16.23 -6.18 -5.60
C ARG A 174 17.13 -6.77 -4.51
N HIS A 175 16.67 -6.76 -3.26
CA HIS A 175 17.40 -7.34 -2.13
C HIS A 175 17.31 -8.87 -2.12
N TYR A 176 16.20 -9.42 -2.59
CA TYR A 176 15.94 -10.86 -2.71
C TYR A 176 15.82 -11.25 -4.20
N PRO A 177 16.92 -11.33 -4.96
CA PRO A 177 16.86 -11.64 -6.39
C PRO A 177 16.28 -13.02 -6.68
N GLU A 178 16.50 -14.00 -5.78
CA GLU A 178 15.94 -15.36 -5.84
C GLU A 178 14.52 -15.45 -5.20
N GLY A 179 14.00 -14.33 -4.75
CA GLY A 179 12.69 -14.22 -4.09
C GLY A 179 12.74 -14.35 -2.57
N ILE A 180 11.68 -13.82 -1.94
CA ILE A 180 11.44 -13.98 -0.50
C ILE A 180 11.04 -15.42 -0.16
N PRO A 181 11.17 -15.86 1.12
CA PRO A 181 10.64 -17.15 1.53
C PRO A 181 9.16 -17.32 1.16
N ALA A 182 8.80 -18.41 0.48
CA ALA A 182 7.45 -18.64 -0.02
C ALA A 182 6.38 -18.52 1.08
N ARG A 183 6.71 -18.92 2.31
CA ARG A 183 5.82 -18.76 3.47
C ARG A 183 5.57 -17.29 3.82
N ALA A 184 6.55 -16.39 3.61
CA ALA A 184 6.37 -14.97 3.85
C ALA A 184 5.40 -14.33 2.85
N SER A 185 5.36 -14.79 1.59
CA SER A 185 4.45 -14.26 0.58
C SER A 185 2.97 -14.36 0.98
N ILE A 186 2.63 -15.29 1.87
CA ILE A 186 1.26 -15.51 2.33
C ILE A 186 0.75 -14.29 3.10
N TRP A 187 1.48 -13.84 4.12
CA TRP A 187 1.04 -12.68 4.88
C TRP A 187 1.08 -11.42 4.04
N VAL A 188 2.07 -11.29 3.15
CA VAL A 188 2.17 -10.16 2.23
C VAL A 188 0.92 -10.08 1.35
N TRP A 189 0.56 -11.18 0.68
CA TRP A 189 -0.60 -11.16 -0.22
C TRP A 189 -1.92 -10.99 0.54
N ARG A 190 -2.04 -11.57 1.72
CA ARG A 190 -3.22 -11.33 2.59
C ARG A 190 -3.40 -9.85 2.89
N ARG A 191 -2.33 -9.11 3.22
CA ARG A 191 -2.40 -7.66 3.46
C ARG A 191 -2.84 -6.88 2.22
N ILE A 192 -2.32 -7.25 1.04
CA ILE A 192 -2.76 -6.63 -0.21
C ILE A 192 -4.25 -6.90 -0.44
N LEU A 193 -4.69 -8.14 -0.30
CA LEU A 193 -6.09 -8.52 -0.50
C LEU A 193 -7.04 -7.84 0.49
N GLU A 194 -6.62 -7.58 1.72
CA GLU A 194 -7.38 -6.78 2.70
C GLU A 194 -7.57 -5.34 2.22
N ILE A 195 -6.50 -4.69 1.71
CA ILE A 195 -6.59 -3.34 1.14
C ILE A 195 -7.52 -3.33 -0.08
N LEU A 196 -7.35 -4.29 -0.99
CA LEU A 196 -8.18 -4.40 -2.19
C LEU A 196 -9.64 -4.67 -1.84
N THR A 197 -9.93 -5.47 -0.82
CA THR A 197 -11.31 -5.66 -0.34
C THR A 197 -11.92 -4.32 0.05
N PHE A 198 -11.22 -3.52 0.85
CA PHE A 198 -11.71 -2.20 1.28
C PHE A 198 -11.95 -1.27 0.08
N LEU A 199 -11.03 -1.22 -0.89
CA LEU A 199 -11.19 -0.39 -2.09
C LEU A 199 -12.41 -0.82 -2.89
N HIS A 200 -12.52 -2.12 -3.19
CA HIS A 200 -13.59 -2.67 -4.01
C HIS A 200 -14.96 -2.51 -3.36
N ASP A 201 -15.07 -2.76 -2.04
CA ASP A 201 -16.29 -2.54 -1.27
C ASP A 201 -16.67 -1.05 -1.17
N SER A 202 -15.69 -0.15 -1.32
CA SER A 202 -15.91 1.30 -1.43
C SER A 202 -16.28 1.74 -2.86
N GLY A 203 -16.37 0.81 -3.81
CA GLY A 203 -16.70 1.07 -5.21
C GLY A 203 -15.54 1.58 -6.06
N TYR A 204 -14.28 1.41 -5.61
CA TYR A 204 -13.08 1.86 -6.30
C TYR A 204 -12.18 0.70 -6.72
N VAL A 205 -11.39 0.95 -7.75
CA VAL A 205 -10.30 0.09 -8.24
C VAL A 205 -9.02 0.92 -8.20
N HIS A 206 -7.93 0.34 -7.73
CA HIS A 206 -6.63 1.04 -7.68
C HIS A 206 -6.06 1.24 -9.07
N GLY A 207 -6.14 0.22 -9.89
CA GLY A 207 -5.77 0.26 -11.28
C GLY A 207 -4.26 0.29 -11.58
N ALA A 208 -3.40 0.31 -10.57
CA ALA A 208 -1.95 0.35 -10.72
C ALA A 208 -1.25 -0.37 -9.55
N VAL A 209 -1.68 -1.60 -9.25
CA VAL A 209 -1.05 -2.45 -8.23
C VAL A 209 0.25 -3.01 -8.79
N VAL A 210 1.34 -2.32 -8.52
CA VAL A 210 2.70 -2.66 -8.98
C VAL A 210 3.68 -2.61 -7.82
N PRO A 211 4.86 -3.28 -7.90
CA PRO A 211 5.82 -3.30 -6.80
C PRO A 211 6.26 -1.91 -6.32
N ALA A 212 6.36 -0.92 -7.20
CA ALA A 212 6.68 0.45 -6.83
C ALA A 212 5.59 1.13 -5.97
N HIS A 213 4.35 0.64 -6.02
CA HIS A 213 3.21 1.18 -5.28
C HIS A 213 2.87 0.38 -4.01
N LEU A 214 3.64 -0.63 -3.68
CA LEU A 214 3.47 -1.42 -2.47
C LEU A 214 4.63 -1.16 -1.51
N LEU A 215 4.32 -0.66 -0.32
CA LEU A 215 5.28 -0.47 0.76
C LEU A 215 5.16 -1.60 1.77
N VAL A 216 6.29 -2.06 2.30
CA VAL A 216 6.35 -3.09 3.33
C VAL A 216 6.88 -2.53 4.64
N GLN A 217 6.24 -2.92 5.73
CA GLN A 217 6.74 -2.78 7.08
C GLN A 217 7.17 -4.15 7.59
N GLN A 218 8.47 -4.37 7.60
CA GLN A 218 9.06 -5.69 7.83
C GLN A 218 8.81 -6.24 9.24
N ASN A 219 8.80 -5.38 10.26
CA ASN A 219 8.75 -5.77 11.67
C ASN A 219 7.35 -6.11 12.18
N GLU A 220 6.29 -5.67 11.50
CA GLU A 220 4.91 -5.80 11.95
C GLU A 220 3.99 -6.41 10.88
N HIS A 221 4.56 -7.00 9.83
CA HIS A 221 3.81 -7.56 8.68
C HIS A 221 2.83 -6.55 8.05
N GLY A 222 3.21 -5.27 8.02
CA GLY A 222 2.41 -4.22 7.40
C GLY A 222 2.65 -4.13 5.90
N VAL A 223 1.58 -3.89 5.14
CA VAL A 223 1.65 -3.49 3.74
C VAL A 223 0.81 -2.24 3.56
N ARG A 224 1.27 -1.32 2.72
CA ARG A 224 0.54 -0.11 2.34
C ARG A 224 0.52 0.03 0.83
N LEU A 225 -0.62 0.33 0.28
CA LEU A 225 -0.78 0.61 -1.15
C LEU A 225 -0.79 2.13 -1.36
N ILE A 226 0.05 2.61 -2.28
CA ILE A 226 0.25 4.03 -2.61
C ILE A 226 0.07 4.26 -4.12
N GLY A 227 0.04 5.51 -4.58
CA GLY A 227 0.02 5.81 -6.02
C GLY A 227 -1.37 5.74 -6.64
N TYR A 228 -2.34 6.43 -6.07
CA TYR A 228 -3.76 6.41 -6.46
C TYR A 228 -4.09 7.26 -7.71
N GLY A 229 -3.10 7.75 -8.44
CA GLY A 229 -3.33 8.59 -9.61
C GLY A 229 -4.14 7.93 -10.73
N ARG A 230 -4.05 6.61 -10.88
CA ARG A 230 -4.77 5.82 -11.88
C ARG A 230 -6.01 5.10 -11.33
N SER A 231 -6.39 5.39 -10.09
CA SER A 231 -7.57 4.80 -9.45
C SER A 231 -8.85 5.40 -10.00
N GLY A 232 -9.95 4.68 -9.84
CA GLY A 232 -11.26 5.19 -10.26
C GLY A 232 -12.40 4.31 -9.80
N ARG A 233 -13.62 4.73 -10.12
CA ARG A 233 -14.82 3.94 -9.85
C ARG A 233 -14.84 2.66 -10.67
N ILE A 234 -15.41 1.60 -10.10
CA ILE A 234 -15.66 0.36 -10.84
C ILE A 234 -16.43 0.69 -12.11
N ASN A 235 -16.05 0.08 -13.23
CA ASN A 235 -16.56 0.30 -14.58
C ASN A 235 -16.17 1.62 -15.26
N ASN A 236 -15.39 2.49 -14.63
CA ASN A 236 -14.80 3.61 -15.36
C ASN A 236 -13.86 3.11 -16.47
N PRO A 237 -13.73 3.85 -17.57
CA PRO A 237 -12.78 3.51 -18.62
C PRO A 237 -11.36 3.39 -18.09
N LEU A 238 -10.63 2.44 -18.63
CA LEU A 238 -9.19 2.34 -18.36
C LEU A 238 -8.42 3.42 -19.10
N ASP A 239 -7.42 3.96 -18.42
CA ASP A 239 -6.43 4.84 -19.01
C ASP A 239 -5.64 4.10 -20.12
N SER A 240 -5.48 4.75 -21.27
CA SER A 240 -4.78 4.20 -22.44
C SER A 240 -3.26 4.05 -22.23
N GLU A 241 -2.66 4.82 -21.31
CA GLU A 241 -1.21 4.82 -21.06
C GLU A 241 -0.73 3.68 -20.12
N ARG A 242 -1.54 2.62 -20.00
CA ARG A 242 -1.22 1.51 -19.09
C ARG A 242 -0.07 0.61 -19.51
N GLU A 243 0.36 0.70 -20.74
CA GLU A 243 1.52 -0.06 -21.24
C GLU A 243 2.77 0.17 -20.38
N LEU A 244 2.85 1.31 -19.69
CA LEU A 244 3.91 1.64 -18.75
C LEU A 244 3.91 0.78 -17.47
N LEU A 245 2.81 0.07 -17.17
CA LEU A 245 2.69 -0.80 -15.99
C LEU A 245 3.02 -2.27 -16.28
N CYS A 246 3.34 -2.62 -17.54
CA CYS A 246 3.85 -3.95 -17.88
C CYS A 246 5.18 -4.23 -17.15
N PRO A 247 5.40 -5.43 -16.65
CA PRO A 247 4.74 -6.72 -16.94
C PRO A 247 3.55 -7.08 -16.03
N TYR A 248 3.11 -6.18 -15.16
CA TYR A 248 2.08 -6.49 -14.15
C TYR A 248 0.66 -6.38 -14.69
N CYS A 249 0.46 -5.77 -15.84
CA CYS A 249 -0.85 -5.73 -16.49
C CYS A 249 -1.32 -7.12 -16.91
N PRO A 250 -2.63 -7.37 -16.85
CA PRO A 250 -3.17 -8.61 -17.39
C PRO A 250 -3.01 -8.68 -18.92
N THR A 251 -2.88 -9.90 -19.44
CA THR A 251 -2.71 -10.18 -20.87
C THR A 251 -3.88 -11.00 -21.42
N PRO A 252 -4.38 -10.69 -22.60
CA PRO A 252 -4.02 -9.55 -23.44
C PRO A 252 -4.63 -8.23 -22.91
N ALA A 253 -3.84 -7.18 -22.84
CA ALA A 253 -4.26 -5.88 -22.29
C ALA A 253 -5.47 -5.28 -23.03
N LYS A 254 -5.61 -5.55 -24.35
CA LYS A 254 -6.70 -5.06 -25.18
C LYS A 254 -8.10 -5.52 -24.75
N ASP A 255 -8.22 -6.60 -23.99
CA ASP A 255 -9.50 -7.14 -23.54
C ASP A 255 -10.02 -6.41 -22.30
N TRP A 256 -9.15 -5.69 -21.62
CA TRP A 256 -9.47 -4.92 -20.42
C TRP A 256 -9.82 -3.48 -20.80
N LYS A 257 -11.09 -3.13 -20.73
CA LYS A 257 -11.62 -1.81 -21.17
C LYS A 257 -11.98 -0.90 -20.01
N VAL A 258 -12.24 -1.46 -18.85
CA VAL A 258 -12.74 -0.75 -17.68
C VAL A 258 -11.98 -1.16 -16.44
N LEU A 259 -12.00 -0.27 -15.45
CA LEU A 259 -11.54 -0.55 -14.10
C LEU A 259 -12.44 -1.61 -13.48
N SER A 260 -11.86 -2.72 -13.07
CA SER A 260 -12.58 -3.81 -12.42
C SER A 260 -11.77 -4.37 -11.23
N PRO A 261 -12.43 -4.92 -10.19
CA PRO A 261 -11.75 -5.60 -9.10
C PRO A 261 -10.77 -6.68 -9.55
N GLN A 262 -11.13 -7.40 -10.61
CA GLN A 262 -10.31 -8.47 -11.19
C GLN A 262 -8.95 -7.95 -11.67
N LEU A 263 -8.90 -6.72 -12.18
CA LEU A 263 -7.67 -6.08 -12.61
C LEU A 263 -6.65 -5.98 -11.48
N ASP A 264 -7.06 -5.42 -10.34
CA ASP A 264 -6.21 -5.29 -9.16
C ASP A 264 -5.78 -6.66 -8.62
N ILE A 265 -6.67 -7.64 -8.67
CA ILE A 265 -6.38 -9.02 -8.25
C ILE A 265 -5.28 -9.62 -9.12
N VAL A 266 -5.40 -9.55 -10.46
CA VAL A 266 -4.37 -10.03 -11.39
C VAL A 266 -3.03 -9.35 -11.11
N MET A 267 -3.04 -8.02 -11.02
CA MET A 267 -1.83 -7.25 -10.77
C MET A 267 -1.19 -7.62 -9.44
N SER A 268 -1.99 -7.81 -8.38
CA SER A 268 -1.50 -8.24 -7.07
C SER A 268 -0.84 -9.62 -7.11
N ALA A 269 -1.45 -10.59 -7.78
CA ALA A 269 -0.91 -11.93 -7.95
C ALA A 269 0.42 -11.91 -8.71
N LYS A 270 0.54 -11.09 -9.76
CA LYS A 270 1.79 -10.87 -10.51
C LYS A 270 2.88 -10.21 -9.65
N CYS A 271 2.51 -9.28 -8.75
CA CYS A 271 3.45 -8.74 -7.76
C CYS A 271 3.99 -9.84 -6.84
N ILE A 272 3.15 -10.77 -6.40
CA ILE A 272 3.57 -11.91 -5.57
C ILE A 272 4.49 -12.86 -6.35
N ILE A 273 4.20 -13.15 -7.62
CA ILE A 273 5.11 -13.92 -8.48
C ILE A 273 6.49 -13.27 -8.50
N LYS A 274 6.55 -11.94 -8.72
CA LYS A 274 7.82 -11.20 -8.74
C LYS A 274 8.55 -11.28 -7.40
N MET A 275 7.85 -11.09 -6.29
CA MET A 275 8.44 -11.17 -4.95
C MET A 275 8.99 -12.55 -4.62
N LEU A 276 8.43 -13.60 -5.20
CA LEU A 276 8.91 -14.98 -5.07
C LEU A 276 10.11 -15.30 -5.97
N GLY A 277 10.58 -14.34 -6.80
CA GLY A 277 11.66 -14.56 -7.76
C GLY A 277 11.18 -15.15 -9.10
N GLY A 278 9.85 -15.18 -9.33
CA GLY A 278 9.26 -15.67 -10.57
C GLY A 278 9.13 -14.60 -11.65
N ASP A 279 8.55 -15.00 -12.78
CA ASP A 279 8.33 -14.14 -13.93
C ASP A 279 6.85 -13.69 -14.02
N PRO A 280 6.54 -12.41 -13.78
CA PRO A 280 5.19 -11.89 -13.87
C PRO A 280 4.67 -11.78 -15.31
N GLU A 281 5.52 -11.78 -16.36
CA GLU A 281 5.08 -11.73 -17.75
C GLU A 281 4.46 -13.05 -18.16
N THR A 282 5.13 -14.14 -17.85
CA THR A 282 4.65 -15.51 -18.13
C THR A 282 3.73 -16.07 -17.06
N ASN A 283 3.48 -15.33 -15.98
CA ASN A 283 2.71 -15.77 -14.80
C ASN A 283 3.29 -17.03 -14.16
N THR A 284 4.62 -17.15 -14.09
CA THR A 284 5.31 -18.36 -13.66
C THR A 284 5.97 -18.16 -12.29
N PRO A 285 5.39 -18.70 -11.20
CA PRO A 285 6.05 -18.79 -9.91
C PRO A 285 7.26 -19.73 -9.98
N PRO A 286 8.30 -19.55 -9.14
CA PRO A 286 9.45 -20.46 -9.09
C PRO A 286 9.05 -21.87 -8.65
N THR A 287 9.81 -22.87 -9.09
CA THR A 287 9.60 -24.28 -8.73
C THR A 287 9.84 -24.58 -7.24
N THR A 288 10.51 -23.67 -6.52
CA THR A 288 10.73 -23.74 -5.07
C THR A 288 9.47 -23.44 -4.25
N VAL A 289 8.45 -22.85 -4.86
CA VAL A 289 7.16 -22.57 -4.22
C VAL A 289 6.33 -23.86 -4.17
N PRO A 290 5.72 -24.21 -3.01
CA PRO A 290 4.85 -25.38 -2.92
C PRO A 290 3.74 -25.35 -3.96
N THR A 291 3.51 -26.47 -4.66
CA THR A 291 2.63 -26.57 -5.82
C THR A 291 1.25 -25.97 -5.58
N ARG A 292 0.59 -26.29 -4.47
CA ARG A 292 -0.74 -25.74 -4.16
C ARG A 292 -0.76 -24.20 -4.07
N LEU A 293 0.30 -23.61 -3.52
CA LEU A 293 0.43 -22.14 -3.43
C LEU A 293 0.75 -21.55 -4.80
N ALA A 294 1.64 -22.18 -5.56
CA ALA A 294 1.98 -21.75 -6.91
C ALA A 294 0.76 -21.80 -7.83
N ASP A 295 -0.05 -22.86 -7.78
CA ASP A 295 -1.28 -23.01 -8.57
C ASP A 295 -2.31 -21.94 -8.22
N LEU A 296 -2.47 -21.60 -6.92
CA LEU A 296 -3.36 -20.52 -6.50
C LEU A 296 -2.91 -19.17 -7.07
N ILE A 297 -1.62 -18.84 -6.92
CA ILE A 297 -1.08 -17.57 -7.41
C ILE A 297 -1.25 -17.49 -8.93
N LYS A 298 -0.91 -18.55 -9.65
CA LYS A 298 -1.05 -18.64 -11.10
C LYS A 298 -2.50 -18.49 -11.55
N LYS A 299 -3.45 -19.16 -10.87
CA LYS A 299 -4.90 -19.04 -11.12
C LYS A 299 -5.33 -17.57 -11.16
N TYR A 300 -4.93 -16.80 -10.16
CA TYR A 300 -5.34 -15.39 -10.05
C TYR A 300 -4.50 -14.42 -10.89
N ALA A 301 -3.29 -14.78 -11.26
CA ALA A 301 -2.49 -14.02 -12.22
C ALA A 301 -2.97 -14.16 -13.68
N GLN A 302 -3.76 -15.19 -13.98
CA GLN A 302 -4.25 -15.52 -15.33
C GLN A 302 -5.75 -15.30 -15.54
N LEU A 303 -6.41 -14.55 -14.64
CA LEU A 303 -7.81 -14.20 -14.84
C LEU A 303 -7.98 -13.42 -16.16
N ASP A 304 -9.03 -13.70 -16.89
CA ASP A 304 -9.41 -12.93 -18.06
C ASP A 304 -10.41 -11.80 -17.69
N ALA A 305 -10.60 -10.87 -18.61
CA ALA A 305 -11.52 -9.75 -18.44
C ALA A 305 -13.00 -10.15 -18.34
N LYS A 306 -13.35 -11.39 -18.70
CA LYS A 306 -14.70 -11.94 -18.66
C LYS A 306 -15.00 -12.74 -17.39
N TYR A 307 -14.03 -12.86 -16.49
CA TYR A 307 -14.24 -13.57 -15.25
C TYR A 307 -15.41 -12.96 -14.47
N PRO A 308 -16.29 -13.76 -13.82
CA PRO A 308 -17.49 -13.24 -13.18
C PRO A 308 -17.20 -12.12 -12.16
N SER A 309 -18.00 -11.08 -12.18
CA SER A 309 -17.92 -9.92 -11.27
C SER A 309 -18.14 -10.28 -9.79
N THR A 310 -18.55 -11.52 -9.50
CA THR A 310 -18.73 -12.05 -8.13
C THR A 310 -17.42 -12.34 -7.42
N LEU A 311 -16.28 -12.33 -8.13
CA LEU A 311 -14.98 -12.51 -7.50
C LEU A 311 -14.63 -11.29 -6.63
N ASN A 312 -14.35 -11.51 -5.35
CA ASN A 312 -13.89 -10.48 -4.44
C ASN A 312 -12.56 -10.87 -3.80
N ALA A 313 -11.79 -9.86 -3.41
CA ALA A 313 -10.47 -10.07 -2.81
C ALA A 313 -10.53 -10.82 -1.47
N TRP A 314 -11.64 -10.68 -0.72
CA TRP A 314 -11.82 -11.37 0.56
C TRP A 314 -11.95 -12.89 0.40
N SER A 315 -12.66 -13.36 -0.61
CA SER A 315 -12.77 -14.80 -0.89
C SER A 315 -11.41 -15.42 -1.21
N ILE A 316 -10.56 -14.67 -1.93
CA ILE A 316 -9.19 -15.09 -2.23
C ILE A 316 -8.34 -15.11 -0.97
N HIS A 317 -8.47 -14.10 -0.12
CA HIS A 317 -7.80 -14.05 1.18
C HIS A 317 -8.13 -15.29 2.04
N GLN A 318 -9.39 -15.73 2.05
CA GLN A 318 -9.80 -16.94 2.76
C GLN A 318 -9.26 -18.22 2.09
N GLU A 319 -9.28 -18.30 0.75
CA GLU A 319 -8.73 -19.45 0.01
C GLU A 319 -7.22 -19.57 0.25
N LEU A 320 -6.49 -18.45 0.22
CA LEU A 320 -5.06 -18.39 0.53
C LEU A 320 -4.77 -18.88 1.96
N GLY A 321 -5.60 -18.49 2.94
CA GLY A 321 -5.47 -18.96 4.32
C GLY A 321 -5.58 -20.48 4.42
N ARG A 322 -6.62 -21.08 3.82
CA ARG A 322 -6.82 -22.55 3.80
C ARG A 322 -5.67 -23.29 3.13
N ILE A 323 -5.13 -22.76 2.04
CA ILE A 323 -3.97 -23.34 1.36
C ILE A 323 -2.73 -23.23 2.25
N ALA A 324 -2.50 -22.07 2.87
CA ALA A 324 -1.39 -21.86 3.79
C ALA A 324 -1.40 -22.88 4.94
N ASP A 325 -2.57 -23.09 5.57
CA ASP A 325 -2.74 -24.05 6.65
C ASP A 325 -2.44 -25.49 6.17
N SER A 326 -2.89 -25.84 4.95
CA SER A 326 -2.64 -27.17 4.37
C SER A 326 -1.18 -27.43 4.00
N VAL A 327 -0.42 -26.39 3.66
CA VAL A 327 0.98 -26.48 3.20
C VAL A 327 1.98 -26.33 4.35
N TYR A 328 1.71 -25.40 5.26
CA TYR A 328 2.65 -25.01 6.30
C TYR A 328 2.18 -25.25 7.73
N GLY A 329 0.93 -25.69 7.92
CA GLY A 329 0.32 -25.82 9.24
C GLY A 329 0.05 -24.46 9.90
N SER A 330 0.17 -24.41 11.23
CA SER A 330 -0.14 -23.21 12.00
C SER A 330 0.63 -21.96 11.54
N PRO A 331 0.00 -20.77 11.57
CA PRO A 331 0.65 -19.51 11.22
C PRO A 331 1.95 -19.30 12.02
N ALA A 332 2.99 -18.81 11.34
CA ALA A 332 4.23 -18.39 11.97
C ALA A 332 4.61 -17.02 11.47
N PHE A 333 5.26 -16.24 12.33
CA PHE A 333 5.85 -14.97 11.97
C PHE A 333 7.10 -15.21 11.11
N ILE A 334 7.05 -14.78 9.85
CA ILE A 334 8.18 -14.89 8.92
C ILE A 334 8.57 -13.48 8.50
N PRO A 335 9.65 -12.91 9.03
CA PRO A 335 10.09 -11.57 8.70
C PRO A 335 10.62 -11.49 7.25
N ILE A 336 10.54 -10.29 6.68
CA ILE A 336 11.29 -9.93 5.49
C ILE A 336 12.42 -9.02 5.98
N GLU A 337 13.62 -9.56 6.06
CA GLU A 337 14.76 -8.83 6.58
C GLU A 337 15.31 -7.89 5.52
N MET A 338 15.34 -6.60 5.82
CA MET A 338 15.89 -5.58 4.96
C MET A 338 16.97 -4.78 5.70
N PRO A 339 17.99 -4.26 5.01
CA PRO A 339 18.99 -3.41 5.62
C PRO A 339 18.36 -2.24 6.37
N HIS A 340 19.01 -1.78 7.43
CA HIS A 340 18.53 -0.60 8.14
C HIS A 340 18.67 0.63 7.24
N LYS A 341 17.57 1.33 6.91
CA LYS A 341 17.63 2.67 6.30
C LYS A 341 17.83 3.70 7.41
N PRO A 342 18.85 4.55 7.29
CA PRO A 342 19.12 5.61 8.26
C PRO A 342 18.02 6.67 8.28
#